data_b934c8e804e2ef46c4bad978688ab370
#
_entry.id   b934c8e804e2ef46c4bad978688ab370
#
_cell.length_a   1.000
_cell.length_b   1.000
_cell.length_c   1.000
_cell.angle_alpha   90.00
_cell.angle_beta   90.00
_cell.angle_gamma   90.00
#
_symmetry.space_group_name_H-M   'P 1'
#
loop_
_entity.id
_entity.type
_entity.pdbx_description
1 polymer ?
#
loop_
_entity_poly.entity_id
_entity_poly.type
_entity_poly.pdbx_seq_one_letter_code
_entity_poly.pdbx_strand_id
1 'polypeptide(L)'
;MKTNEKSMKVKSRIIICLLCLLLISTPARPANSMVALPILEIVKAVTKKVIKAIDLRIQRLQNKTIWLQNAQKQIENILSKLKLDEISEWTKKQRDLYKDYYEELMKVKSIITYYQRIKEITNKQTRLISEYERAWNLFKQDDHFNSSELDYMEKVYSGILEQSIKNIDQIFLVLDSFTTQMSDLKRLEIINNAADQIDVNYDDLILFNKQNVLLSLQRAKTANDAQKVKQFYGIP
;
A
#
# COMPACT_ATOMS: atom_id res chain seq x y z
N MET A 1 16.38 8.64 76.84
CA MET A 1 16.63 8.00 75.56
C MET A 1 15.37 7.71 74.68
N LYS A 2 14.15 8.13 75.04
CA LYS A 2 12.92 7.85 74.23
C LYS A 2 12.51 8.97 73.26
N THR A 3 13.13 10.14 73.28
CA THR A 3 12.76 11.29 72.41
C THR A 3 13.44 11.27 71.03
N ASN A 4 14.61 10.67 70.91
CA ASN A 4 15.34 10.62 69.61
C ASN A 4 14.75 9.61 68.62
N GLU A 5 14.17 8.55 69.09
CA GLU A 5 13.56 7.49 68.24
C GLU A 5 12.26 7.94 67.54
N LYS A 6 11.44 8.74 68.26
CA LYS A 6 10.23 9.36 67.69
C LYS A 6 10.55 10.37 66.56
N SER A 7 11.61 11.18 66.77
CA SER A 7 12.03 12.17 65.77
C SER A 7 12.56 11.51 64.50
N MET A 8 13.27 10.38 64.64
CA MET A 8 13.81 9.64 63.51
C MET A 8 12.72 8.92 62.68
N LYS A 9 11.71 8.39 63.34
CA LYS A 9 10.53 7.77 62.69
C LYS A 9 9.67 8.79 61.95
N VAL A 10 9.53 10.00 62.46
CA VAL A 10 8.80 11.10 61.77
C VAL A 10 9.56 11.59 60.56
N LYS A 11 10.89 11.79 60.65
CA LYS A 11 11.73 12.18 59.53
C LYS A 11 11.75 11.13 58.42
N SER A 12 11.80 9.83 58.76
CA SER A 12 11.71 8.74 57.79
C SER A 12 10.36 8.70 57.05
N ARG A 13 9.23 8.93 57.76
CA ARG A 13 7.90 8.99 57.14
C ARG A 13 7.72 10.20 56.20
N ILE A 14 8.31 11.35 56.55
CA ILE A 14 8.28 12.56 55.72
C ILE A 14 9.13 12.33 54.43
N ILE A 15 10.29 11.69 54.54
CA ILE A 15 11.13 11.35 53.39
C ILE A 15 10.42 10.36 52.46
N ILE A 16 9.73 9.36 52.99
CA ILE A 16 8.96 8.38 52.20
C ILE A 16 7.78 9.07 51.50
N CYS A 17 7.06 9.97 52.18
CA CYS A 17 6.00 10.75 51.54
C CYS A 17 6.50 11.69 50.44
N LEU A 18 7.68 12.33 50.63
CA LEU A 18 8.31 13.16 49.62
C LEU A 18 8.80 12.35 48.40
N LEU A 19 9.31 11.13 48.63
CA LEU A 19 9.70 10.23 47.58
C LEU A 19 8.50 9.72 46.78
N CYS A 20 7.36 9.42 47.43
CA CYS A 20 6.11 9.05 46.76
C CYS A 20 5.52 10.23 45.96
N LEU A 21 5.65 11.46 46.40
CA LEU A 21 5.21 12.66 45.68
C LEU A 21 6.03 12.93 44.42
N LEU A 22 7.33 12.59 44.41
CA LEU A 22 8.22 12.69 43.25
C LEU A 22 7.89 11.63 42.18
N LEU A 23 7.32 10.48 42.54
CA LEU A 23 6.92 9.43 41.60
C LEU A 23 5.59 9.73 40.88
N ILE A 24 4.79 10.68 41.40
CA ILE A 24 3.48 11.05 40.81
C ILE A 24 3.63 12.14 39.73
N SER A 25 4.76 12.81 39.64
CA SER A 25 4.97 13.95 38.73
C SER A 25 5.66 13.62 37.39
N THR A 26 5.79 12.35 37.05
CA THR A 26 6.07 12.02 35.65
C THR A 26 4.76 12.13 34.87
N PRO A 27 4.64 13.06 33.88
CA PRO A 27 3.48 13.03 32.99
C PRO A 27 3.52 11.69 32.27
N ALA A 28 2.66 10.76 32.67
CA ALA A 28 2.40 9.57 31.89
C ALA A 28 1.89 10.05 30.54
N ARG A 29 2.74 10.06 29.53
CA ARG A 29 2.29 10.19 28.16
C ARG A 29 1.32 9.04 27.94
N PRO A 30 0.04 9.30 27.65
CA PRO A 30 -0.87 8.21 27.34
C PRO A 30 -0.29 7.48 26.13
N ALA A 31 0.02 6.21 26.31
CA ALA A 31 0.45 5.30 25.23
C ALA A 31 -0.78 4.95 24.37
N ASN A 32 -1.37 5.98 23.74
CA ASN A 32 -2.50 5.81 22.81
C ASN A 32 -2.08 5.76 21.35
N SER A 33 -0.82 5.44 21.06
CA SER A 33 -0.31 5.32 19.68
C SER A 33 -0.43 3.90 19.11
N MET A 34 -1.54 3.20 19.36
CA MET A 34 -1.62 1.76 19.01
C MET A 34 -2.56 1.41 17.86
N VAL A 35 -3.28 2.36 17.26
CA VAL A 35 -4.29 2.01 16.26
C VAL A 35 -3.74 2.02 14.83
N ALA A 36 -2.86 2.94 14.49
CA ALA A 36 -2.32 3.03 13.13
C ALA A 36 -1.26 1.98 12.82
N LEU A 37 -0.47 1.54 13.79
CA LEU A 37 0.56 0.51 13.60
C LEU A 37 -0.01 -0.84 13.12
N PRO A 38 -1.06 -1.42 13.73
CA PRO A 38 -1.64 -2.66 13.24
C PRO A 38 -2.28 -2.51 11.84
N ILE A 39 -2.91 -1.38 11.54
CA ILE A 39 -3.49 -1.12 10.21
C ILE A 39 -2.38 -1.04 9.15
N LEU A 40 -1.30 -0.32 9.43
CA LEU A 40 -0.15 -0.21 8.52
C LEU A 40 0.45 -1.59 8.18
N GLU A 41 0.66 -2.44 9.18
CA GLU A 41 1.20 -3.78 8.97
C GLU A 41 0.24 -4.67 8.16
N ILE A 42 -1.06 -4.54 8.37
CA ILE A 42 -2.09 -5.21 7.57
C ILE A 42 -2.00 -4.74 6.11
N VAL A 43 -1.97 -3.42 5.86
CA VAL A 43 -1.86 -2.85 4.51
C VAL A 43 -0.61 -3.36 3.81
N LYS A 44 0.56 -3.34 4.46
CA LYS A 44 1.82 -3.86 3.92
C LYS A 44 1.74 -5.34 3.58
N ALA A 45 1.20 -6.16 4.48
CA ALA A 45 1.09 -7.60 4.29
C ALA A 45 0.16 -7.94 3.12
N VAL A 46 -0.99 -7.27 3.03
CA VAL A 46 -1.98 -7.47 1.96
C VAL A 46 -1.40 -7.00 0.63
N THR A 47 -0.78 -5.82 0.58
CA THR A 47 -0.11 -5.29 -0.62
C THR A 47 0.95 -6.26 -1.15
N LYS A 48 1.83 -6.76 -0.27
CA LYS A 48 2.87 -7.75 -0.63
C LYS A 48 2.27 -9.06 -1.16
N LYS A 49 1.16 -9.51 -0.58
CA LYS A 49 0.45 -10.71 -1.03
C LYS A 49 -0.11 -10.53 -2.45
N VAL A 50 -0.71 -9.35 -2.75
CA VAL A 50 -1.21 -9.02 -4.10
C VAL A 50 -0.07 -9.00 -5.11
N ILE A 51 1.04 -8.30 -4.81
CA ILE A 51 2.20 -8.24 -5.70
C ILE A 51 2.69 -9.64 -6.06
N LYS A 52 2.87 -10.50 -5.06
CA LYS A 52 3.33 -11.88 -5.27
C LYS A 52 2.34 -12.70 -6.12
N ALA A 53 1.04 -12.54 -5.88
CA ALA A 53 0.00 -13.23 -6.65
C ALA A 53 0.00 -12.79 -8.12
N ILE A 54 0.15 -11.50 -8.37
CA ILE A 54 0.22 -10.92 -9.72
C ILE A 54 1.45 -11.41 -10.46
N ASP A 55 2.64 -11.31 -9.86
CA ASP A 55 3.90 -11.71 -10.49
C ASP A 55 3.88 -13.19 -10.90
N LEU A 56 3.36 -14.07 -10.04
CA LEU A 56 3.19 -15.49 -10.36
C LEU A 56 2.21 -15.72 -11.54
N ARG A 57 1.13 -14.95 -11.61
CA ARG A 57 0.15 -15.08 -12.71
C ARG A 57 0.68 -14.55 -14.02
N ILE A 58 1.35 -13.40 -14.00
CA ILE A 58 2.04 -12.85 -15.18
C ILE A 58 3.06 -13.85 -15.72
N GLN A 59 3.88 -14.43 -14.85
CA GLN A 59 4.88 -15.44 -15.25
C GLN A 59 4.25 -16.66 -15.91
N ARG A 60 3.15 -17.19 -15.34
CA ARG A 60 2.42 -18.33 -15.93
C ARG A 60 1.86 -18.00 -17.31
N LEU A 61 1.29 -16.80 -17.48
CA LEU A 61 0.74 -16.34 -18.75
C LEU A 61 1.83 -16.09 -19.81
N GLN A 62 2.98 -15.56 -19.41
CA GLN A 62 4.13 -15.41 -20.29
C GLN A 62 4.63 -16.77 -20.80
N ASN A 63 4.74 -17.75 -19.89
CA ASN A 63 5.11 -19.12 -20.27
C ASN A 63 4.07 -19.74 -21.24
N LYS A 64 2.77 -19.52 -21.01
CA LYS A 64 1.71 -19.97 -21.92
C LYS A 64 1.84 -19.28 -23.28
N THR A 65 2.16 -17.98 -23.33
CA THR A 65 2.37 -17.22 -24.56
C THR A 65 3.55 -17.80 -25.37
N ILE A 66 4.68 -18.10 -24.71
CA ILE A 66 5.87 -18.72 -25.34
C ILE A 66 5.51 -20.09 -25.92
N TRP A 67 4.78 -20.91 -25.17
CA TRP A 67 4.32 -22.22 -25.65
C TRP A 67 3.45 -22.10 -26.90
N LEU A 68 2.48 -21.17 -26.88
CA LEU A 68 1.60 -20.88 -28.00
C LEU A 68 2.40 -20.42 -29.24
N GLN A 69 3.37 -19.53 -29.10
CA GLN A 69 4.22 -19.06 -30.18
C GLN A 69 5.09 -20.19 -30.78
N ASN A 70 5.60 -21.09 -29.94
CA ASN A 70 6.35 -22.25 -30.40
C ASN A 70 5.47 -23.24 -31.17
N ALA A 71 4.22 -23.47 -30.72
CA ALA A 71 3.25 -24.29 -31.42
C ALA A 71 2.91 -23.70 -32.80
N GLN A 72 2.74 -22.36 -32.88
CA GLN A 72 2.54 -21.65 -34.16
C GLN A 72 3.69 -21.89 -35.13
N LYS A 73 4.95 -21.72 -34.70
CA LYS A 73 6.13 -21.97 -35.55
C LYS A 73 6.22 -23.39 -36.05
N GLN A 74 5.83 -24.39 -35.22
CA GLN A 74 5.78 -25.78 -35.63
C GLN A 74 4.73 -26.00 -36.72
N ILE A 75 3.52 -25.43 -36.58
CA ILE A 75 2.45 -25.50 -37.58
C ILE A 75 2.92 -24.82 -38.89
N GLU A 76 3.52 -23.64 -38.85
CA GLU A 76 4.06 -22.94 -40.02
C GLU A 76 5.13 -23.77 -40.74
N ASN A 77 6.02 -24.43 -39.97
CA ASN A 77 7.05 -25.30 -40.53
C ASN A 77 6.48 -26.58 -41.20
N ILE A 78 5.40 -27.14 -40.66
CA ILE A 78 4.71 -28.29 -41.27
C ILE A 78 4.03 -27.85 -42.58
N LEU A 79 3.37 -26.68 -42.56
CA LEU A 79 2.70 -26.10 -43.71
C LEU A 79 3.64 -25.82 -44.88
N SER A 80 4.82 -25.29 -44.61
CA SER A 80 5.83 -25.00 -45.66
C SER A 80 6.38 -26.26 -46.36
N LYS A 81 6.14 -27.45 -45.77
CA LYS A 81 6.60 -28.75 -46.30
C LYS A 81 5.55 -29.51 -47.06
N LEU A 82 4.25 -29.10 -47.00
CA LEU A 82 3.16 -29.78 -47.67
C LEU A 82 3.04 -29.34 -49.15
N LYS A 83 2.78 -30.30 -50.04
CA LYS A 83 2.56 -30.00 -51.48
C LYS A 83 1.14 -29.48 -51.67
N LEU A 84 0.95 -28.59 -52.65
CA LEU A 84 -0.26 -27.82 -52.91
C LEU A 84 -1.53 -28.65 -53.21
N ASP A 85 -1.41 -29.94 -53.57
CA ASP A 85 -2.54 -30.75 -54.00
C ASP A 85 -3.38 -31.38 -52.84
N GLU A 86 -2.89 -31.36 -51.61
CA GLU A 86 -3.59 -31.86 -50.43
C GLU A 86 -4.36 -30.74 -49.65
N ILE A 87 -4.45 -29.54 -50.23
CA ILE A 87 -4.71 -28.30 -49.49
C ILE A 87 -6.19 -28.04 -49.19
N SER A 88 -7.20 -28.58 -49.90
CA SER A 88 -8.54 -28.04 -49.77
C SER A 88 -9.29 -28.44 -48.49
N GLU A 89 -9.20 -29.66 -47.99
CA GLU A 89 -9.75 -30.08 -46.70
C GLU A 89 -8.88 -29.64 -45.51
N TRP A 90 -7.57 -29.64 -45.72
CA TRP A 90 -6.60 -29.22 -44.78
C TRP A 90 -6.69 -27.73 -44.47
N THR A 91 -6.94 -26.91 -45.49
CA THR A 91 -7.06 -25.45 -45.36
C THR A 91 -8.19 -25.01 -44.40
N LYS A 92 -9.31 -25.74 -44.38
CA LYS A 92 -10.42 -25.42 -43.48
C LYS A 92 -10.12 -25.76 -42.04
N LYS A 93 -9.63 -26.97 -41.75
CA LYS A 93 -9.23 -27.40 -40.39
C LYS A 93 -8.12 -26.52 -39.82
N GLN A 94 -7.23 -26.10 -40.69
CA GLN A 94 -6.12 -25.24 -40.34
C GLN A 94 -6.56 -23.81 -40.06
N ARG A 95 -7.46 -23.23 -40.83
CA ARG A 95 -8.04 -21.92 -40.59
C ARG A 95 -8.77 -21.90 -39.25
N ASP A 96 -9.53 -22.96 -38.93
CA ASP A 96 -10.24 -23.07 -37.66
C ASP A 96 -9.26 -23.18 -36.49
N LEU A 97 -8.18 -23.96 -36.61
CA LEU A 97 -7.12 -24.10 -35.63
C LEU A 97 -6.38 -22.76 -35.42
N TYR A 98 -6.08 -22.01 -36.50
CA TYR A 98 -5.45 -20.68 -36.41
C TYR A 98 -6.38 -19.67 -35.75
N LYS A 99 -7.67 -19.72 -36.03
CA LYS A 99 -8.66 -18.85 -35.42
C LYS A 99 -8.74 -19.08 -33.92
N ASP A 100 -8.91 -20.33 -33.49
CA ASP A 100 -8.98 -20.70 -32.08
C ASP A 100 -7.68 -20.31 -31.34
N TYR A 101 -6.55 -20.52 -31.98
CA TYR A 101 -5.25 -20.14 -31.49
C TYR A 101 -5.10 -18.61 -31.31
N TYR A 102 -5.51 -17.85 -32.33
CA TYR A 102 -5.47 -16.39 -32.30
C TYR A 102 -6.39 -15.82 -31.22
N GLU A 103 -7.61 -16.37 -31.09
CA GLU A 103 -8.55 -15.97 -30.04
C GLU A 103 -7.98 -16.24 -28.65
N GLU A 104 -7.35 -17.39 -28.44
CA GLU A 104 -6.72 -17.70 -27.14
C GLU A 104 -5.52 -16.79 -26.84
N LEU A 105 -4.70 -16.49 -27.85
CA LEU A 105 -3.58 -15.54 -27.70
C LEU A 105 -4.09 -14.14 -27.33
N MET A 106 -5.17 -13.67 -27.94
CA MET A 106 -5.77 -12.38 -27.63
C MET A 106 -6.35 -12.35 -26.21
N LYS A 107 -7.01 -13.43 -25.76
CA LYS A 107 -7.47 -13.58 -24.38
C LYS A 107 -6.31 -13.50 -23.38
N VAL A 108 -5.21 -14.22 -23.64
CA VAL A 108 -4.02 -14.20 -22.78
C VAL A 108 -3.40 -12.79 -22.72
N LYS A 109 -3.31 -12.08 -23.87
CA LYS A 109 -2.80 -10.70 -23.91
C LYS A 109 -3.68 -9.74 -23.10
N SER A 110 -5.00 -9.83 -23.23
CA SER A 110 -5.94 -9.02 -22.44
C SER A 110 -5.76 -9.25 -20.94
N ILE A 111 -5.62 -10.49 -20.52
CA ILE A 111 -5.38 -10.83 -19.10
C ILE A 111 -4.04 -10.25 -18.62
N ILE A 112 -2.99 -10.31 -19.42
CA ILE A 112 -1.70 -9.70 -19.08
C ILE A 112 -1.85 -8.19 -18.87
N THR A 113 -2.61 -7.51 -19.73
CA THR A 113 -2.87 -6.07 -19.61
C THR A 113 -3.58 -5.74 -18.29
N TYR A 114 -4.60 -6.52 -17.89
CA TYR A 114 -5.27 -6.35 -16.59
C TYR A 114 -4.28 -6.52 -15.43
N TYR A 115 -3.43 -7.52 -15.47
CA TYR A 115 -2.42 -7.72 -14.42
C TYR A 115 -1.39 -6.60 -14.35
N GLN A 116 -0.96 -6.06 -15.49
CA GLN A 116 -0.08 -4.91 -15.53
C GLN A 116 -0.74 -3.70 -14.85
N ARG A 117 -2.02 -3.44 -15.15
CA ARG A 117 -2.76 -2.36 -14.51
C ARG A 117 -2.89 -2.55 -13.00
N ILE A 118 -3.19 -3.76 -12.55
CA ILE A 118 -3.22 -4.09 -11.11
C ILE A 118 -1.84 -3.89 -10.46
N LYS A 119 -0.76 -4.22 -11.16
CA LYS A 119 0.62 -3.99 -10.68
C LYS A 119 0.91 -2.49 -10.49
N GLU A 120 0.46 -1.64 -11.40
CA GLU A 120 0.58 -0.17 -11.27
C GLU A 120 -0.15 0.34 -10.03
N ILE A 121 -1.39 -0.09 -9.81
CA ILE A 121 -2.20 0.25 -8.63
C ILE A 121 -1.47 -0.19 -7.35
N THR A 122 -0.95 -1.40 -7.33
CA THR A 122 -0.23 -1.95 -6.17
C THR A 122 1.09 -1.22 -5.88
N ASN A 123 1.79 -0.79 -6.94
CA ASN A 123 2.99 0.05 -6.79
C ASN A 123 2.64 1.43 -6.20
N LYS A 124 1.51 2.01 -6.61
CA LYS A 124 1.02 3.28 -6.04
C LYS A 124 0.65 3.13 -4.56
N GLN A 125 0.02 2.00 -4.20
CA GLN A 125 -0.23 1.63 -2.81
C GLN A 125 1.07 1.56 -1.98
N THR A 126 2.13 0.98 -2.53
CA THR A 126 3.44 0.93 -1.87
C THR A 126 4.01 2.32 -1.63
N ARG A 127 3.87 3.24 -2.61
CA ARG A 127 4.29 4.64 -2.45
C ARG A 127 3.47 5.37 -1.37
N LEU A 128 2.16 5.14 -1.31
CA LEU A 128 1.29 5.70 -0.27
C LEU A 128 1.78 5.28 1.12
N ILE A 129 2.07 3.99 1.31
CA ILE A 129 2.59 3.46 2.57
C ILE A 129 3.92 4.14 2.94
N SER A 130 4.86 4.23 2.01
CA SER A 130 6.17 4.83 2.24
C SER A 130 6.07 6.32 2.58
N GLU A 131 5.19 7.05 1.90
CA GLU A 131 4.97 8.47 2.16
C GLU A 131 4.30 8.71 3.52
N TYR A 132 3.33 7.88 3.90
CA TYR A 132 2.76 7.90 5.24
C TYR A 132 3.85 7.70 6.31
N GLU A 133 4.66 6.63 6.19
CA GLU A 133 5.71 6.34 7.17
C GLU A 133 6.71 7.49 7.30
N ARG A 134 7.13 8.07 6.16
CA ARG A 134 8.04 9.19 6.13
C ARG A 134 7.45 10.41 6.86
N ALA A 135 6.25 10.81 6.47
CA ALA A 135 5.59 12.01 7.01
C ALA A 135 5.25 11.84 8.50
N TRP A 136 4.66 10.70 8.88
CA TRP A 136 4.30 10.44 10.27
C TRP A 136 5.51 10.42 11.21
N ASN A 137 6.64 9.86 10.77
CA ASN A 137 7.86 9.88 11.55
C ASN A 137 8.42 11.30 11.75
N LEU A 138 8.29 12.18 10.76
CA LEU A 138 8.68 13.59 10.90
C LEU A 138 7.72 14.32 11.87
N PHE A 139 6.41 14.21 11.68
CA PHE A 139 5.44 14.92 12.54
C PHE A 139 5.55 14.54 14.01
N LYS A 140 5.82 13.26 14.32
CA LYS A 140 6.04 12.83 15.72
C LYS A 140 7.29 13.46 16.38
N GLN A 141 8.25 13.92 15.59
CA GLN A 141 9.49 14.54 16.05
C GLN A 141 9.45 16.06 16.00
N ASP A 142 8.36 16.64 15.48
CA ASP A 142 8.21 18.08 15.35
C ASP A 142 7.58 18.67 16.62
N ASP A 143 8.37 19.50 17.35
CA ASP A 143 7.95 20.15 18.60
C ASP A 143 6.84 21.20 18.41
N HIS A 144 6.49 21.56 17.17
CA HIS A 144 5.39 22.48 16.87
C HIS A 144 4.01 21.82 16.98
N PHE A 145 3.93 20.49 17.16
CA PHE A 145 2.68 19.77 17.36
C PHE A 145 2.52 19.28 18.78
N ASN A 146 1.31 19.45 19.33
CA ASN A 146 0.95 18.89 20.61
C ASN A 146 0.34 17.48 20.47
N SER A 147 0.16 16.78 21.61
CA SER A 147 -0.33 15.41 21.61
C SER A 147 -1.72 15.26 21.00
N SER A 148 -2.63 16.20 21.22
CA SER A 148 -3.99 16.13 20.68
C SER A 148 -4.03 16.32 19.16
N GLU A 149 -3.09 17.07 18.62
CA GLU A 149 -2.93 17.23 17.15
C GLU A 149 -2.32 15.98 16.52
N LEU A 150 -1.34 15.38 17.19
CA LEU A 150 -0.80 14.07 16.74
C LEU A 150 -1.87 12.98 16.78
N ASP A 151 -2.74 12.94 17.82
CA ASP A 151 -3.86 12.02 17.89
C ASP A 151 -4.89 12.25 16.76
N TYR A 152 -5.11 13.54 16.40
CA TYR A 152 -5.95 13.86 15.23
C TYR A 152 -5.32 13.39 13.92
N MET A 153 -4.02 13.66 13.71
CA MET A 153 -3.29 13.20 12.53
C MET A 153 -3.33 11.67 12.40
N GLU A 154 -3.15 10.96 13.51
CA GLU A 154 -3.24 9.49 13.54
C GLU A 154 -4.59 8.97 13.07
N LYS A 155 -5.69 9.61 13.51
CA LYS A 155 -7.05 9.26 13.06
C LYS A 155 -7.25 9.48 11.56
N VAL A 156 -6.76 10.61 11.04
CA VAL A 156 -6.83 10.89 9.58
C VAL A 156 -6.05 9.85 8.80
N TYR A 157 -4.81 9.56 9.19
CA TYR A 157 -3.99 8.53 8.56
C TYR A 157 -4.61 7.14 8.63
N SER A 158 -5.20 6.78 9.77
CA SER A 158 -5.92 5.51 9.92
C SER A 158 -7.07 5.40 8.93
N GLY A 159 -7.84 6.48 8.72
CA GLY A 159 -8.92 6.52 7.72
C GLY A 159 -8.41 6.33 6.30
N ILE A 160 -7.32 6.98 5.91
CA ILE A 160 -6.68 6.82 4.59
C ILE A 160 -6.19 5.38 4.39
N LEU A 161 -5.53 4.80 5.41
CA LEU A 161 -5.02 3.42 5.35
C LEU A 161 -6.15 2.40 5.29
N GLU A 162 -7.24 2.58 6.04
CA GLU A 162 -8.42 1.71 5.97
C GLU A 162 -9.09 1.73 4.60
N GLN A 163 -9.21 2.92 3.99
CA GLN A 163 -9.72 3.04 2.63
C GLN A 163 -8.83 2.33 1.62
N SER A 164 -7.52 2.42 1.82
CA SER A 164 -6.52 1.68 1.04
C SER A 164 -6.70 0.16 1.10
N ILE A 165 -7.04 -0.40 2.27
CA ILE A 165 -7.33 -1.84 2.41
C ILE A 165 -8.53 -2.22 1.55
N LYS A 166 -9.62 -1.44 1.61
CA LYS A 166 -10.83 -1.68 0.81
C LYS A 166 -10.54 -1.71 -0.69
N ASN A 167 -9.65 -0.84 -1.18
CA ASN A 167 -9.24 -0.82 -2.58
C ASN A 167 -8.47 -2.08 -2.97
N ILE A 168 -7.62 -2.58 -2.09
CA ILE A 168 -6.88 -3.83 -2.31
C ILE A 168 -7.81 -5.04 -2.29
N ASP A 169 -8.83 -5.07 -1.43
CA ASP A 169 -9.83 -6.14 -1.40
C ASP A 169 -10.61 -6.23 -2.72
N GLN A 170 -10.92 -5.09 -3.35
CA GLN A 170 -11.51 -5.07 -4.70
C GLN A 170 -10.59 -5.72 -5.75
N ILE A 171 -9.28 -5.48 -5.64
CA ILE A 171 -8.29 -6.12 -6.52
C ILE A 171 -8.25 -7.63 -6.30
N PHE A 172 -8.37 -8.11 -5.08
CA PHE A 172 -8.46 -9.55 -4.82
C PHE A 172 -9.69 -10.18 -5.49
N LEU A 173 -10.84 -9.51 -5.47
CA LEU A 173 -12.03 -9.98 -6.18
C LEU A 173 -11.75 -10.18 -7.68
N VAL A 174 -11.01 -9.27 -8.30
CA VAL A 174 -10.61 -9.42 -9.71
C VAL A 174 -9.63 -10.58 -9.89
N LEU A 175 -8.61 -10.69 -9.01
CA LEU A 175 -7.65 -11.79 -9.08
C LEU A 175 -8.30 -13.17 -8.95
N ASP A 176 -9.29 -13.29 -8.09
CA ASP A 176 -10.04 -14.54 -7.88
C ASP A 176 -11.07 -14.78 -9.01
N SER A 177 -11.58 -13.71 -9.63
CA SER A 177 -12.57 -13.80 -10.70
C SER A 177 -12.06 -14.42 -12.01
N PHE A 178 -10.75 -14.57 -12.19
CA PHE A 178 -10.20 -15.35 -13.31
C PHE A 178 -10.48 -16.85 -13.17
N THR A 179 -10.91 -17.30 -12.00
CA THR A 179 -11.42 -18.65 -11.73
C THR A 179 -12.95 -18.71 -11.72
N THR A 180 -13.65 -17.56 -11.78
CA THR A 180 -15.10 -17.43 -11.73
C THR A 180 -15.65 -16.77 -13.00
N GLN A 181 -16.97 -16.83 -13.21
CA GLN A 181 -17.66 -16.32 -14.40
C GLN A 181 -17.90 -14.80 -14.35
N MET A 182 -16.86 -13.99 -14.12
CA MET A 182 -16.98 -12.53 -14.21
C MET A 182 -16.69 -12.06 -15.64
N SER A 183 -17.53 -11.15 -16.18
CA SER A 183 -17.29 -10.56 -17.49
C SER A 183 -16.05 -9.65 -17.51
N ASP A 184 -15.41 -9.52 -18.68
CA ASP A 184 -14.23 -8.65 -18.83
C ASP A 184 -14.57 -7.17 -18.57
N LEU A 185 -15.77 -6.73 -18.95
CA LEU A 185 -16.27 -5.39 -18.66
C LEU A 185 -16.31 -5.13 -17.14
N LYS A 186 -16.83 -6.07 -16.36
CA LYS A 186 -16.91 -5.93 -14.90
C LYS A 186 -15.54 -5.96 -14.25
N ARG A 187 -14.61 -6.77 -14.75
CA ARG A 187 -13.20 -6.75 -14.28
C ARG A 187 -12.55 -5.39 -14.51
N LEU A 188 -12.71 -4.85 -15.72
CA LEU A 188 -12.15 -3.55 -16.09
C LEU A 188 -12.74 -2.42 -15.24
N GLU A 189 -14.05 -2.44 -14.99
CA GLU A 189 -14.72 -1.50 -14.11
C GLU A 189 -14.12 -1.52 -12.69
N ILE A 190 -13.97 -2.69 -12.10
CA ILE A 190 -13.39 -2.83 -10.74
C ILE A 190 -11.93 -2.34 -10.71
N ILE A 191 -11.13 -2.71 -11.72
CA ILE A 191 -9.73 -2.28 -11.81
C ILE A 191 -9.63 -0.76 -11.93
N ASN A 192 -10.45 -0.14 -12.78
CA ASN A 192 -10.45 1.31 -12.95
C ASN A 192 -10.91 2.02 -11.66
N ASN A 193 -11.99 1.56 -11.04
CA ASN A 193 -12.45 2.10 -9.76
C ASN A 193 -11.37 2.00 -8.67
N ALA A 194 -10.66 0.89 -8.58
CA ALA A 194 -9.55 0.74 -7.63
C ALA A 194 -8.38 1.67 -7.97
N ALA A 195 -8.10 1.92 -9.26
CA ALA A 195 -7.08 2.86 -9.69
C ALA A 195 -7.43 4.30 -9.30
N ASP A 196 -8.68 4.73 -9.56
CA ASP A 196 -9.15 6.07 -9.23
C ASP A 196 -9.14 6.30 -7.70
N GLN A 197 -9.58 5.29 -6.94
CA GLN A 197 -9.59 5.37 -5.48
C GLN A 197 -8.19 5.46 -4.86
N ILE A 198 -7.21 4.72 -5.37
CA ILE A 198 -5.84 4.82 -4.85
C ILE A 198 -5.21 6.17 -5.20
N ASP A 199 -5.60 6.76 -6.34
CA ASP A 199 -5.17 8.10 -6.73
C ASP A 199 -5.71 9.15 -5.77
N VAL A 200 -7.01 9.10 -5.46
CA VAL A 200 -7.64 9.98 -4.47
C VAL A 200 -6.97 9.82 -3.09
N ASN A 201 -6.80 8.60 -2.61
CA ASN A 201 -6.17 8.36 -1.31
C ASN A 201 -4.72 8.86 -1.24
N TYR A 202 -3.97 8.75 -2.33
CA TYR A 202 -2.61 9.24 -2.40
C TYR A 202 -2.56 10.77 -2.39
N ASP A 203 -3.44 11.42 -3.17
CA ASP A 203 -3.55 12.88 -3.24
C ASP A 203 -4.01 13.47 -1.92
N ASP A 204 -4.98 12.84 -1.24
CA ASP A 204 -5.43 13.23 0.10
C ASP A 204 -4.28 13.14 1.12
N LEU A 205 -3.49 12.06 1.07
CA LEU A 205 -2.32 11.91 1.93
C LEU A 205 -1.30 13.03 1.69
N ILE A 206 -0.96 13.30 0.44
CA ILE A 206 0.00 14.35 0.08
C ILE A 206 -0.52 15.74 0.50
N LEU A 207 -1.79 16.02 0.26
CA LEU A 207 -2.42 17.28 0.67
C LEU A 207 -2.38 17.46 2.19
N PHE A 208 -2.77 16.43 2.92
CA PHE A 208 -2.74 16.42 4.37
C PHE A 208 -1.32 16.64 4.92
N ASN A 209 -0.32 15.95 4.36
CA ASN A 209 1.07 16.15 4.72
C ASN A 209 1.52 17.59 4.48
N LYS A 210 1.23 18.16 3.32
CA LYS A 210 1.57 19.55 2.98
C LYS A 210 0.93 20.56 3.94
N GLN A 211 -0.34 20.37 4.29
CA GLN A 211 -1.05 21.23 5.23
C GLN A 211 -0.40 21.23 6.61
N ASN A 212 -0.01 20.06 7.13
CA ASN A 212 0.65 19.94 8.42
C ASN A 212 2.07 20.55 8.39
N VAL A 213 2.83 20.33 7.33
CA VAL A 213 4.13 20.98 7.16
C VAL A 213 4.00 22.51 7.13
N LEU A 214 2.99 23.03 6.41
CA LEU A 214 2.72 24.47 6.37
C LEU A 214 2.31 24.98 7.76
N LEU A 215 1.51 24.22 8.50
CA LEU A 215 1.12 24.58 9.87
C LEU A 215 2.33 24.65 10.81
N SER A 216 3.25 23.69 10.75
CA SER A 216 4.52 23.73 11.50
C SER A 216 5.32 24.98 11.14
N LEU A 217 5.45 25.29 9.85
CA LEU A 217 6.16 26.49 9.39
C LEU A 217 5.53 27.80 9.87
N GLN A 218 4.18 27.89 9.90
CA GLN A 218 3.44 29.05 10.41
C GLN A 218 3.62 29.26 11.92
N ARG A 219 3.92 28.19 12.66
CA ARG A 219 4.15 28.23 14.12
C ARG A 219 5.59 28.60 14.49
N ALA A 220 6.49 28.61 13.54
CA ALA A 220 7.86 29.01 13.77
C ALA A 220 7.92 30.45 14.30
N LYS A 221 8.55 30.64 15.47
CA LYS A 221 8.54 31.91 16.21
C LYS A 221 9.60 32.91 15.71
N THR A 222 10.63 32.43 15.05
CA THR A 222 11.75 33.25 14.54
C THR A 222 12.14 32.81 13.14
N ALA A 223 12.87 33.67 12.42
CA ALA A 223 13.41 33.32 11.10
C ALA A 223 14.35 32.10 11.15
N ASN A 224 15.12 31.95 12.22
CA ASN A 224 15.99 30.79 12.42
C ASN A 224 15.18 29.52 12.67
N ASP A 225 14.08 29.60 13.40
CA ASP A 225 13.16 28.51 13.65
C ASP A 225 12.47 28.08 12.35
N ALA A 226 11.95 29.01 11.56
CA ALA A 226 11.41 28.75 10.24
C ALA A 226 12.41 28.06 9.30
N GLN A 227 13.67 28.46 9.36
CA GLN A 227 14.74 27.83 8.57
C GLN A 227 15.03 26.39 9.02
N LYS A 228 14.96 26.09 10.32
CA LYS A 228 15.06 24.73 10.84
C LYS A 228 13.91 23.86 10.39
N VAL A 229 12.65 24.36 10.45
CA VAL A 229 11.46 23.66 9.94
C VAL A 229 11.63 23.34 8.46
N LYS A 230 12.07 24.31 7.64
CA LYS A 230 12.33 24.08 6.22
C LYS A 230 13.35 22.94 6.01
N GLN A 231 14.46 22.98 6.71
CA GLN A 231 15.50 21.94 6.61
C GLN A 231 14.98 20.58 7.09
N PHE A 232 14.22 20.54 8.17
CA PHE A 232 13.66 19.33 8.75
C PHE A 232 12.71 18.59 7.78
N TYR A 233 11.89 19.35 7.05
CA TYR A 233 10.96 18.80 6.05
C TYR A 233 11.55 18.76 4.63
N GLY A 234 12.78 19.20 4.42
CA GLY A 234 13.42 19.22 3.10
C GLY A 234 12.78 20.21 2.14
N ILE A 235 12.30 21.36 2.65
CA ILE A 235 11.71 22.43 1.84
C ILE A 235 12.81 23.43 1.46
N PRO A 236 12.90 23.87 0.19
CA PRO A 236 13.86 24.86 -0.26
C PRO A 236 13.66 26.25 0.35
#